data_a2009b4febe6adafc83f5cd2a92ef3e0
#
_entry.id   a2009b4febe6adafc83f5cd2a92ef3e0
#
_cell.length_a   1.000
_cell.length_b   1.000
_cell.length_c   1.000
_cell.angle_alpha   90.00
_cell.angle_beta   90.00
_cell.angle_gamma   90.00
#
_symmetry.space_group_name_H-M   'P 1'
#
loop_
_entity.id
_entity.type
_entity.pdbx_description
1 polymer ?
#
loop_
_entity_poly.entity_id
_entity_poly.type
_entity_poly.pdbx_seq_one_letter_code
_entity_poly.pdbx_strand_id
1 'polypeptide(L)'
;MEELMKALCRAWEDEWQGMVMGELRYSKGEGETNGPCEISWSGRKIIRIRAVKGAGRMEILLFPFSGKTVGKKREDKGTWWHTFSEEEVRSFSLALEDHNEIHQSHRPVVSGFQIASALTKGKNFERLRIHFHHPLYAGDAVYLKQAGNRDYGSSDVLCFEAVME
;
A
#
# COMPACT_ATOMS: atom_id res chain seq x y z
N MET A 1 -11.86 -6.02 0.25
CA MET A 1 -10.67 -5.15 0.23
C MET A 1 -10.50 -4.45 -1.12
N GLU A 2 -10.52 -5.14 -2.25
CA GLU A 2 -10.32 -4.54 -3.60
C GLU A 2 -11.28 -3.39 -3.94
N GLU A 3 -12.57 -3.52 -3.63
CA GLU A 3 -13.55 -2.45 -3.86
C GLU A 3 -13.25 -1.16 -3.08
N LEU A 4 -12.70 -1.28 -1.86
CA LEU A 4 -12.25 -0.13 -1.07
C LEU A 4 -11.01 0.51 -1.68
N MET A 5 -10.06 -0.29 -2.18
CA MET A 5 -8.90 0.23 -2.90
C MET A 5 -9.32 1.01 -4.15
N LYS A 6 -10.22 0.45 -4.99
CA LYS A 6 -10.76 1.15 -6.17
C LYS A 6 -11.46 2.45 -5.80
N ALA A 7 -12.26 2.43 -4.73
CA ALA A 7 -12.94 3.65 -4.28
C ALA A 7 -11.95 4.73 -3.83
N LEU A 8 -10.88 4.35 -3.14
CA LEU A 8 -9.81 5.28 -2.74
C LEU A 8 -9.05 5.84 -3.96
N CYS A 9 -8.75 5.00 -4.96
CA CYS A 9 -8.10 5.45 -6.20
C CYS A 9 -8.97 6.42 -7.00
N ARG A 10 -10.29 6.18 -7.11
CA ARG A 10 -11.23 7.08 -7.78
C ARG A 10 -11.43 8.41 -7.06
N ALA A 11 -11.22 8.44 -5.75
CA ALA A 11 -11.32 9.66 -4.94
C ALA A 11 -9.99 10.44 -4.90
N TRP A 12 -9.00 10.03 -5.71
CA TRP A 12 -7.70 10.68 -5.75
C TRP A 12 -7.79 12.10 -6.31
N GLU A 13 -7.29 13.07 -5.55
CA GLU A 13 -7.26 14.47 -5.97
C GLU A 13 -5.95 14.79 -6.69
N ASP A 14 -5.97 15.73 -7.63
CA ASP A 14 -4.79 16.14 -8.38
C ASP A 14 -3.67 16.67 -7.47
N GLU A 15 -4.05 17.28 -6.34
CA GLU A 15 -3.10 17.77 -5.33
C GLU A 15 -2.29 16.67 -4.64
N TRP A 16 -2.71 15.41 -4.75
CA TRP A 16 -2.03 14.28 -4.15
C TRP A 16 -1.10 13.55 -5.12
N GLN A 17 -0.95 14.06 -6.33
CA GLN A 17 0.00 13.50 -7.31
C GLN A 17 1.42 13.47 -6.74
N GLY A 18 2.12 12.37 -6.98
CA GLY A 18 3.47 12.17 -6.45
C GLY A 18 3.55 11.85 -4.95
N MET A 19 2.43 11.79 -4.22
CA MET A 19 2.45 11.33 -2.82
C MET A 19 2.62 9.82 -2.73
N VAL A 20 3.25 9.37 -1.65
CA VAL A 20 3.44 7.95 -1.34
C VAL A 20 2.65 7.54 -0.11
N MET A 21 2.22 6.29 -0.09
CA MET A 21 1.55 5.71 1.06
C MET A 21 2.56 5.42 2.17
N GLY A 22 2.35 5.95 3.36
CA GLY A 22 3.14 5.66 4.55
C GLY A 22 2.48 4.65 5.49
N GLU A 23 1.16 4.54 5.42
CA GLU A 23 0.41 3.53 6.19
C GLU A 23 -0.85 3.11 5.46
N LEU A 24 -1.17 1.82 5.57
CA LEU A 24 -2.46 1.24 5.19
C LEU A 24 -3.01 0.46 6.38
N ARG A 25 -4.28 0.69 6.69
CA ARG A 25 -5.07 -0.09 7.65
C ARG A 25 -6.32 -0.59 6.97
N TYR A 26 -6.62 -1.85 7.17
CA TYR A 26 -7.87 -2.47 6.76
C TYR A 26 -8.46 -3.24 7.93
N SER A 27 -9.77 -3.15 8.12
CA SER A 27 -10.52 -3.98 9.05
C SER A 27 -11.82 -4.45 8.42
N LYS A 28 -12.23 -5.67 8.79
CA LYS A 28 -13.48 -6.30 8.43
C LYS A 28 -14.39 -6.29 9.65
N GLY A 29 -15.67 -6.04 9.46
CA GLY A 29 -16.64 -6.05 10.57
C GLY A 29 -16.84 -4.71 11.30
N GLU A 30 -16.15 -3.63 10.93
CA GLU A 30 -16.24 -2.32 11.60
C GLU A 30 -17.14 -1.30 10.87
N GLY A 31 -17.99 -1.71 9.95
CA GLY A 31 -18.88 -0.82 9.22
C GLY A 31 -20.20 -1.48 8.88
N GLU A 32 -21.31 -0.82 9.18
CA GLU A 32 -22.65 -1.19 8.73
C GLU A 32 -23.19 -0.14 7.76
N THR A 33 -22.61 -0.03 6.58
CA THR A 33 -23.18 0.81 5.51
C THR A 33 -23.76 -0.07 4.43
N ASN A 34 -25.09 -0.08 4.31
CA ASN A 34 -25.81 -0.74 3.20
C ASN A 34 -25.85 0.12 1.93
N GLY A 35 -25.02 1.17 1.88
CA GLY A 35 -24.97 2.16 0.81
C GLY A 35 -23.73 2.09 -0.06
N PRO A 36 -23.53 3.11 -0.93
CA PRO A 36 -22.30 3.27 -1.68
C PRO A 36 -21.09 3.45 -0.75
N CYS A 37 -19.88 3.29 -1.30
CA CYS A 37 -18.67 3.52 -0.53
C CYS A 37 -18.60 4.98 -0.05
N GLU A 38 -18.47 5.17 1.25
CA GLU A 38 -18.30 6.49 1.86
C GLU A 38 -16.81 6.81 1.93
N ILE A 39 -16.41 7.94 1.33
CA ILE A 39 -15.04 8.45 1.34
C ILE A 39 -14.99 9.73 2.15
N SER A 40 -13.99 9.83 3.02
CA SER A 40 -13.66 11.05 3.74
C SER A 40 -12.16 11.24 3.80
N TRP A 41 -11.71 12.49 3.78
CA TRP A 41 -10.30 12.81 3.91
C TRP A 41 -10.06 14.03 4.78
N SER A 42 -8.84 14.15 5.31
CA SER A 42 -8.41 15.27 6.14
C SER A 42 -6.89 15.43 6.08
N GLY A 43 -6.43 16.63 6.38
CA GLY A 43 -5.00 16.97 6.41
C GLY A 43 -4.61 17.94 5.30
N ARG A 44 -3.35 18.38 5.30
CA ARG A 44 -2.78 19.28 4.27
C ARG A 44 -1.45 18.78 3.72
N LYS A 45 -0.48 18.52 4.62
CA LYS A 45 0.84 17.95 4.25
C LYS A 45 0.86 16.42 4.33
N ILE A 46 0.13 15.89 5.29
CA ILE A 46 -0.11 14.45 5.44
C ILE A 46 -1.60 14.28 5.25
N ILE A 47 -2.00 13.49 4.28
CA ILE A 47 -3.40 13.27 3.94
C ILE A 47 -3.83 11.93 4.50
N ARG A 48 -4.88 11.96 5.29
CA ARG A 48 -5.56 10.74 5.74
C ARG A 48 -6.83 10.57 4.93
N ILE A 49 -6.96 9.42 4.29
CA ILE A 49 -8.15 9.08 3.51
C ILE A 49 -8.75 7.81 4.11
N ARG A 50 -10.05 7.82 4.27
CA ARG A 50 -10.83 6.70 4.79
C ARG A 50 -11.90 6.32 3.79
N ALA A 51 -12.05 5.02 3.55
CA ALA A 51 -13.14 4.43 2.79
C ALA A 51 -13.89 3.41 3.66
N VAL A 52 -15.21 3.45 3.63
CA VAL A 52 -16.09 2.50 4.33
C VAL A 52 -17.12 1.98 3.36
N LYS A 53 -17.27 0.64 3.27
CA LYS A 53 -18.29 -0.03 2.47
C LYS A 53 -18.69 -1.34 3.12
N GLY A 54 -19.99 -1.50 3.40
CA GLY A 54 -20.50 -2.68 4.10
C GLY A 54 -19.77 -2.87 5.43
N ALA A 55 -19.32 -4.08 5.70
CA ALA A 55 -18.56 -4.42 6.89
C ALA A 55 -17.04 -4.11 6.76
N GLY A 56 -16.60 -3.46 5.68
CA GLY A 56 -15.19 -3.19 5.43
C GLY A 56 -14.82 -1.73 5.63
N ARG A 57 -13.68 -1.49 6.25
CA ARG A 57 -13.07 -0.16 6.40
C ARG A 57 -11.62 -0.21 5.97
N MET A 58 -11.20 0.80 5.21
CA MET A 58 -9.82 1.03 4.84
C MET A 58 -9.41 2.46 5.13
N GLU A 59 -8.22 2.65 5.69
CA GLU A 59 -7.62 3.96 5.93
C GLU A 59 -6.21 3.97 5.41
N ILE A 60 -5.83 5.04 4.71
CA ILE A 60 -4.46 5.27 4.23
C ILE A 60 -3.94 6.61 4.70
N LEU A 61 -2.62 6.68 4.93
CA LEU A 61 -1.89 7.92 5.14
C LEU A 61 -0.95 8.16 3.97
N LEU A 62 -1.05 9.34 3.35
CA LEU A 62 -0.21 9.78 2.26
C LEU A 62 0.78 10.84 2.74
N PHE A 63 2.00 10.76 2.23
CA PHE A 63 3.09 11.68 2.51
C PHE A 63 3.69 12.22 1.22
N PRO A 64 4.17 13.48 1.18
CA PRO A 64 4.94 13.98 0.07
C PRO A 64 6.18 13.11 -0.17
N PHE A 65 6.38 12.67 -1.40
CA PHE A 65 7.56 11.91 -1.76
C PHE A 65 8.75 12.85 -2.02
N SER A 66 9.75 12.83 -1.16
CA SER A 66 10.93 13.71 -1.28
C SER A 66 12.05 13.13 -2.17
N GLY A 67 11.92 11.88 -2.64
CA GLY A 67 12.95 11.18 -3.40
C GLY A 67 14.23 10.84 -2.62
N LYS A 68 14.39 11.37 -1.41
CA LYS A 68 15.57 11.16 -0.56
C LYS A 68 15.19 10.22 0.58
N THR A 69 15.48 8.96 0.43
CA THR A 69 15.30 7.98 1.50
C THR A 69 16.64 7.35 1.83
N VAL A 70 17.15 7.66 3.00
CA VAL A 70 18.36 7.01 3.55
C VAL A 70 17.90 5.92 4.51
N GLY A 71 17.74 4.71 3.99
CA GLY A 71 17.41 3.54 4.80
C GLY A 71 18.67 2.86 5.32
N LYS A 72 18.58 2.27 6.51
CA LYS A 72 19.63 1.38 7.00
C LYS A 72 19.64 0.11 6.15
N LYS A 73 20.81 -0.19 5.57
CA LYS A 73 21.05 -1.46 4.89
C LYS A 73 20.74 -2.63 5.82
N ARG A 74 19.98 -3.62 5.36
CA ARG A 74 19.66 -4.81 6.14
C ARG A 74 20.54 -5.97 5.72
N GLU A 75 21.27 -6.55 6.69
CA GLU A 75 22.08 -7.75 6.49
C GLU A 75 21.22 -9.02 6.41
N ASP A 76 20.18 -9.11 7.27
CA ASP A 76 19.24 -10.22 7.31
C ASP A 76 17.89 -9.82 6.71
N LYS A 77 17.70 -10.15 5.45
CA LYS A 77 16.49 -9.80 4.66
C LYS A 77 15.39 -10.87 4.73
N GLY A 78 15.70 -12.08 5.17
CA GLY A 78 14.79 -13.22 5.12
C GLY A 78 14.88 -13.99 3.79
N THR A 79 13.75 -14.57 3.33
CA THR A 79 13.67 -15.33 2.09
C THR A 79 13.11 -14.48 0.95
N TRP A 80 13.58 -14.74 -0.28
CA TRP A 80 13.00 -14.08 -1.45
C TRP A 80 11.49 -14.35 -1.51
N TRP A 81 10.73 -13.28 -1.73
CA TRP A 81 9.28 -13.34 -1.77
C TRP A 81 8.72 -13.00 -3.15
N HIS A 82 9.10 -11.85 -3.70
CA HIS A 82 8.56 -11.36 -4.96
C HIS A 82 9.50 -10.35 -5.63
N THR A 83 9.34 -10.21 -6.94
CA THR A 83 9.92 -9.10 -7.73
C THR A 83 8.81 -8.59 -8.61
N PHE A 84 8.30 -7.39 -8.31
CA PHE A 84 7.26 -6.76 -9.12
C PHE A 84 7.86 -6.26 -10.43
N SER A 85 7.42 -6.77 -11.57
CA SER A 85 7.83 -6.25 -12.86
C SER A 85 7.18 -4.89 -13.15
N GLU A 86 7.75 -4.12 -14.08
CA GLU A 86 7.12 -2.85 -14.52
C GLU A 86 5.72 -3.09 -15.09
N GLU A 87 5.54 -4.17 -15.84
CA GLU A 87 4.25 -4.55 -16.42
C GLU A 87 3.22 -4.84 -15.32
N GLU A 88 3.61 -5.60 -14.28
CA GLU A 88 2.73 -5.87 -13.13
C GLU A 88 2.32 -4.58 -12.42
N VAL A 89 3.27 -3.66 -12.16
CA VAL A 89 2.99 -2.39 -11.48
C VAL A 89 2.01 -1.54 -12.28
N ARG A 90 2.27 -1.36 -13.57
CA ARG A 90 1.41 -0.56 -14.46
C ARG A 90 0.03 -1.18 -14.63
N SER A 91 -0.04 -2.49 -14.85
CA SER A 91 -1.31 -3.20 -15.03
C SER A 91 -2.15 -3.17 -13.75
N PHE A 92 -1.54 -3.32 -12.58
CA PHE A 92 -2.23 -3.23 -11.30
C PHE A 92 -2.80 -1.83 -11.06
N SER A 93 -2.01 -0.79 -11.30
CA SER A 93 -2.45 0.60 -11.18
C SER A 93 -3.64 0.89 -12.10
N LEU A 94 -3.55 0.49 -13.37
CA LEU A 94 -4.66 0.65 -14.33
C LEU A 94 -5.93 -0.11 -13.89
N ALA A 95 -5.80 -1.33 -13.37
CA ALA A 95 -6.93 -2.14 -12.91
C ALA A 95 -7.64 -1.54 -11.69
N LEU A 96 -6.93 -0.79 -10.86
CA LEU A 96 -7.48 -0.05 -9.73
C LEU A 96 -7.98 1.35 -10.09
N GLU A 97 -7.76 1.81 -11.34
CA GLU A 97 -7.99 3.20 -11.74
C GLU A 97 -7.15 4.19 -10.89
N ASP A 98 -5.92 3.77 -10.54
CA ASP A 98 -4.98 4.58 -9.78
C ASP A 98 -4.27 5.56 -10.73
N HIS A 99 -4.59 6.84 -10.59
CA HIS A 99 -4.06 7.91 -11.43
C HIS A 99 -2.78 8.56 -10.90
N ASN A 100 -2.19 8.02 -9.83
CA ASN A 100 -0.94 8.55 -9.30
C ASN A 100 0.22 8.26 -10.27
N GLU A 101 0.80 9.32 -10.82
CA GLU A 101 1.81 9.28 -11.88
C GLU A 101 3.09 8.52 -11.50
N ILE A 102 3.39 8.36 -10.20
CA ILE A 102 4.58 7.63 -9.74
C ILE A 102 4.57 6.15 -10.16
N HIS A 103 3.38 5.57 -10.36
CA HIS A 103 3.21 4.18 -10.82
C HIS A 103 3.37 4.03 -12.33
N GLN A 104 3.36 5.15 -13.07
CA GLN A 104 3.50 5.20 -14.53
C GLN A 104 4.84 5.82 -14.96
N SER A 105 5.70 6.21 -14.02
CA SER A 105 7.00 6.81 -14.29
C SER A 105 7.98 5.83 -15.00
N HIS A 106 9.13 6.32 -15.44
CA HIS A 106 10.20 5.50 -16.05
C HIS A 106 10.78 4.47 -15.04
N ARG A 107 10.68 4.72 -13.76
CA ARG A 107 11.02 3.79 -12.68
C ARG A 107 9.80 3.68 -11.75
N PRO A 108 8.80 2.84 -12.11
CA PRO A 108 7.55 2.79 -11.39
C PRO A 108 7.73 2.42 -9.91
N VAL A 109 7.06 3.16 -9.05
CA VAL A 109 6.93 2.82 -7.63
C VAL A 109 5.82 1.78 -7.49
N VAL A 110 6.08 0.69 -6.76
CA VAL A 110 5.06 -0.33 -6.46
C VAL A 110 4.02 0.28 -5.53
N SER A 111 2.75 0.19 -5.90
CA SER A 111 1.65 0.71 -5.08
C SER A 111 1.56 -0.01 -3.73
N GLY A 112 1.29 0.73 -2.65
CA GLY A 112 1.00 0.14 -1.34
C GLY A 112 -0.19 -0.82 -1.39
N PHE A 113 -1.17 -0.58 -2.26
CA PHE A 113 -2.28 -1.49 -2.51
C PHE A 113 -1.84 -2.79 -3.17
N GLN A 114 -0.87 -2.74 -4.08
CA GLN A 114 -0.32 -3.92 -4.74
C GLN A 114 0.44 -4.79 -3.74
N ILE A 115 1.24 -4.19 -2.86
CA ILE A 115 1.93 -4.89 -1.78
C ILE A 115 0.92 -5.54 -0.84
N ALA A 116 -0.13 -4.81 -0.42
CA ALA A 116 -1.19 -5.35 0.43
C ALA A 116 -1.91 -6.54 -0.23
N SER A 117 -2.25 -6.44 -1.52
CA SER A 117 -2.89 -7.51 -2.29
C SER A 117 -2.01 -8.75 -2.39
N ALA A 118 -0.72 -8.58 -2.65
CA ALA A 118 0.24 -9.69 -2.75
C ALA A 118 0.46 -10.39 -1.39
N LEU A 119 0.57 -9.61 -0.29
CA LEU A 119 0.75 -10.13 1.06
C LEU A 119 -0.45 -10.94 1.55
N THR A 120 -1.66 -10.54 1.15
CA THR A 120 -2.92 -11.13 1.64
C THR A 120 -3.48 -12.24 0.75
N LYS A 121 -2.86 -12.46 -0.42
CA LYS A 121 -3.32 -13.46 -1.39
C LYS A 121 -3.40 -14.85 -0.75
N GLY A 122 -4.61 -15.43 -0.75
CA GLY A 122 -4.85 -16.77 -0.19
C GLY A 122 -4.84 -16.85 1.34
N LYS A 123 -4.75 -15.71 2.05
CA LYS A 123 -4.80 -15.66 3.51
C LYS A 123 -6.18 -15.23 3.99
N ASN A 124 -6.62 -15.78 5.13
CA ASN A 124 -7.80 -15.31 5.85
C ASN A 124 -7.33 -14.38 6.97
N PHE A 125 -7.93 -13.19 7.07
CA PHE A 125 -7.59 -12.17 8.07
C PHE A 125 -8.79 -11.23 8.27
N GLU A 126 -8.88 -10.65 9.45
CA GLU A 126 -9.89 -9.65 9.82
C GLU A 126 -9.30 -8.23 9.81
N ARG A 127 -8.01 -8.12 10.11
CA ARG A 127 -7.29 -6.85 10.15
C ARG A 127 -5.95 -6.95 9.44
N LEU A 128 -5.60 -5.86 8.75
CA LEU A 128 -4.30 -5.69 8.12
C LEU A 128 -3.80 -4.28 8.45
N ARG A 129 -2.55 -4.20 8.89
CA ARG A 129 -1.84 -2.93 9.03
C ARG A 129 -0.48 -3.05 8.37
N ILE A 130 -0.16 -2.10 7.49
CA ILE A 130 1.13 -2.00 6.83
C ILE A 130 1.69 -0.61 7.07
N HIS A 131 2.93 -0.54 7.57
CA HIS A 131 3.74 0.67 7.58
C HIS A 131 4.76 0.60 6.45
N PHE A 132 4.80 1.64 5.62
CA PHE A 132 5.75 1.77 4.52
C PHE A 132 6.87 2.72 4.95
N HIS A 133 8.12 2.26 4.87
CA HIS A 133 9.32 3.00 5.28
C HIS A 133 10.08 3.56 4.09
N HIS A 134 10.14 2.77 3.02
CA HIS A 134 10.81 3.13 1.78
C HIS A 134 9.98 2.73 0.57
N PRO A 135 9.99 3.53 -0.50
CA PRO A 135 9.37 3.13 -1.74
C PRO A 135 10.07 1.88 -2.28
N LEU A 136 9.27 0.95 -2.76
CA LEU A 136 9.70 -0.21 -3.50
C LEU A 136 9.53 0.10 -4.99
N TYR A 137 10.57 -0.14 -5.78
CA TYR A 137 10.50 0.10 -7.21
C TYR A 137 10.30 -1.20 -7.98
N ALA A 138 9.70 -1.10 -9.16
CA ALA A 138 9.63 -2.21 -10.09
C ALA A 138 11.04 -2.73 -10.40
N GLY A 139 11.18 -4.06 -10.43
CA GLY A 139 12.46 -4.75 -10.62
C GLY A 139 13.25 -5.00 -9.34
N ASP A 140 12.91 -4.35 -8.22
CA ASP A 140 13.59 -4.63 -6.95
C ASP A 140 13.19 -6.02 -6.42
N ALA A 141 14.18 -6.84 -6.06
CA ALA A 141 13.92 -8.11 -5.38
C ALA A 141 13.49 -7.85 -3.93
N VAL A 142 12.34 -8.39 -3.54
CA VAL A 142 11.79 -8.25 -2.20
C VAL A 142 11.93 -9.56 -1.43
N TYR A 143 12.43 -9.44 -0.22
CA TYR A 143 12.61 -10.53 0.72
C TYR A 143 11.69 -10.32 1.92
N LEU A 144 11.10 -11.40 2.43
CA LEU A 144 10.30 -11.37 3.66
C LEU A 144 11.01 -12.09 4.79
N LYS A 145 10.99 -11.43 5.95
CA LYS A 145 11.35 -12.02 7.23
C LYS A 145 10.16 -11.96 8.17
N GLN A 146 9.71 -13.12 8.63
CA GLN A 146 8.65 -13.20 9.64
C GLN A 146 9.25 -13.21 11.05
N ALA A 147 8.68 -12.42 11.95
CA ALA A 147 8.99 -12.43 13.38
C ALA A 147 7.70 -12.24 14.20
N GLY A 148 7.26 -13.32 14.83
CA GLY A 148 5.95 -13.36 15.50
C GLY A 148 4.82 -13.19 14.49
N ASN A 149 3.94 -12.21 14.74
CA ASN A 149 2.82 -11.87 13.86
C ASN A 149 3.15 -10.77 12.83
N ARG A 150 4.44 -10.44 12.64
CA ARG A 150 4.89 -9.39 11.73
C ARG A 150 5.67 -9.96 10.56
N ASP A 151 5.38 -9.43 9.38
CA ASP A 151 6.15 -9.64 8.16
C ASP A 151 6.94 -8.36 7.86
N TYR A 152 8.24 -8.50 7.65
CA TYR A 152 9.15 -7.40 7.28
C TYR A 152 9.59 -7.59 5.84
N GLY A 153 9.18 -6.66 4.97
CA GLY A 153 9.56 -6.66 3.56
C GLY A 153 10.77 -5.75 3.32
N SER A 154 11.80 -6.30 2.73
CA SER A 154 13.06 -5.56 2.47
C SER A 154 13.54 -5.82 1.05
N SER A 155 14.09 -4.79 0.41
CA SER A 155 15.01 -4.93 -0.72
C SER A 155 16.45 -4.78 -0.20
N ASP A 156 17.16 -3.70 -0.51
CA ASP A 156 18.42 -3.35 0.17
C ASP A 156 18.19 -2.72 1.54
N VAL A 157 17.02 -2.13 1.75
CA VAL A 157 16.59 -1.49 2.98
C VAL A 157 15.22 -2.04 3.38
N LEU A 158 14.78 -1.76 4.61
CA LEU A 158 13.42 -2.06 5.04
C LEU A 158 12.43 -1.22 4.24
N CYS A 159 11.55 -1.88 3.48
CA CYS A 159 10.52 -1.21 2.68
C CYS A 159 9.19 -1.12 3.42
N PHE A 160 8.78 -2.18 4.11
CA PHE A 160 7.52 -2.19 4.86
C PHE A 160 7.54 -3.19 6.03
N GLU A 161 6.63 -2.95 6.96
CA GLU A 161 6.26 -3.88 8.03
C GLU A 161 4.75 -4.13 7.95
N ALA A 162 4.33 -5.38 8.04
CA ALA A 162 2.92 -5.77 7.98
C ALA A 162 2.53 -6.63 9.19
N VAL A 163 1.33 -6.39 9.72
CA VAL A 163 0.67 -7.21 10.74
C VAL A 163 -0.67 -7.63 10.18
N MET A 164 -0.98 -8.94 10.27
CA MET A 164 -2.27 -9.52 9.92
C MET A 164 -2.85 -10.24 11.13
N GLU A 165 -4.15 -10.02 11.39
CA GLU A 165 -4.91 -10.61 12.50
C GLU A 165 -6.24 -11.19 11.99
#